data_4135057d184b6fc678842a360b70bafb
#
_entry.id   4135057d184b6fc678842a360b70bafb
#
_cell.length_a   1.000
_cell.length_b   1.000
_cell.length_c   1.000
_cell.angle_alpha   90.00
_cell.angle_beta   90.00
_cell.angle_gamma   90.00
#
_symmetry.space_group_name_H-M   'P 1'
#
loop_
_entity.id
_entity.type
_entity.pdbx_description
1 polymer ?
#
loop_
_entity_poly.entity_id
_entity_poly.type
_entity_poly.pdbx_seq_one_letter_code
_entity_poly.pdbx_strand_id
1 'polypeptide(L)'
;MVAAGSYEHISSTANDTVKLLRSLERKKDRQETGLFLAEGARHAEEALANGWSPAYAFASQQALDRPQTRDLLERMWEAGARVLTGTEKILATLSRKDNPQAVISAFRQHVTELADLPASGARRFVALYEVRDPGNLGTVIRTADAAGCDGVILVGTTCDPFSVETVRATMGSLFAMPLAITSFEAFRAWRDANKVRVIAASMRGDHVHDRASYGERSCILMGNEQAGLPADVEAACDELVRIPMMGKADSLNLATAASVMIYEAWRSQGYKGADR
;
A
#
# COMPACT_ATOMS: atom_id res chain seq x y z
N MET A 1 -2.00 4.69 -33.22
CA MET A 1 -0.53 4.68 -33.16
C MET A 1 -0.08 6.13 -33.00
N VAL A 2 0.31 6.50 -31.78
CA VAL A 2 0.96 7.80 -31.53
C VAL A 2 2.35 7.72 -32.12
N ALA A 3 2.70 8.69 -32.96
CA ALA A 3 4.04 8.73 -33.55
C ALA A 3 5.09 8.74 -32.45
N ALA A 4 6.14 7.95 -32.60
CA ALA A 4 7.30 7.87 -31.69
C ALA A 4 8.00 9.23 -31.42
N GLY A 5 7.47 10.33 -31.95
CA GLY A 5 7.94 11.70 -31.80
C GLY A 5 7.33 12.51 -30.65
N SER A 6 6.40 11.95 -29.87
CA SER A 6 5.77 12.69 -28.77
C SER A 6 6.44 12.49 -27.39
N TYR A 7 7.44 11.60 -27.28
CA TYR A 7 8.19 11.39 -26.05
C TYR A 7 9.38 12.35 -25.93
N GLU A 8 9.50 12.98 -24.78
CA GLU A 8 10.62 13.88 -24.53
C GLU A 8 11.90 13.09 -24.25
N HIS A 9 12.93 13.31 -25.07
CA HIS A 9 14.21 12.67 -24.85
C HIS A 9 15.09 13.47 -23.89
N ILE A 10 15.57 12.83 -22.84
CA ILE A 10 16.45 13.40 -21.83
C ILE A 10 17.84 12.77 -21.93
N SER A 11 18.85 13.61 -22.12
CA SER A 11 20.26 13.18 -22.23
C SER A 11 21.07 13.43 -20.96
N SER A 12 20.57 14.23 -20.02
CA SER A 12 21.32 14.66 -18.83
C SER A 12 20.61 14.34 -17.53
N THR A 13 21.34 13.82 -16.55
CA THR A 13 20.88 13.67 -15.16
C THR A 13 20.65 15.01 -14.44
N ALA A 14 21.14 16.12 -15.00
CA ALA A 14 20.91 17.47 -14.49
C ALA A 14 19.59 18.09 -14.97
N ASN A 15 18.82 17.39 -15.80
CA ASN A 15 17.48 17.82 -16.23
C ASN A 15 16.56 18.00 -15.02
N ASP A 16 15.73 19.05 -15.01
CA ASP A 16 14.92 19.40 -13.84
C ASP A 16 13.82 18.36 -13.56
N THR A 17 13.29 17.70 -14.59
CA THR A 17 12.34 16.59 -14.38
C THR A 17 13.04 15.38 -13.73
N VAL A 18 14.27 15.07 -14.11
CA VAL A 18 15.05 14.00 -13.45
C VAL A 18 15.32 14.34 -11.99
N LYS A 19 15.67 15.60 -11.70
CA LYS A 19 15.85 16.08 -10.31
C LYS A 19 14.55 15.98 -9.52
N LEU A 20 13.42 16.38 -10.10
CA LEU A 20 12.10 16.24 -9.49
C LEU A 20 11.80 14.79 -9.17
N LEU A 21 11.84 13.89 -10.15
CA LEU A 21 11.56 12.47 -9.93
C LEU A 21 12.46 11.85 -8.86
N ARG A 22 13.76 12.18 -8.90
CA ARG A 22 14.71 11.72 -7.87
C ARG A 22 14.38 12.28 -6.48
N SER A 23 13.87 13.50 -6.37
CA SER A 23 13.52 14.11 -5.09
C SER A 23 12.36 13.41 -4.40
N LEU A 24 11.49 12.71 -5.16
CA LEU A 24 10.34 11.97 -4.63
C LEU A 24 10.70 10.80 -3.69
N GLU A 25 11.95 10.46 -3.55
CA GLU A 25 12.41 9.57 -2.47
C GLU A 25 12.23 10.18 -1.08
N ARG A 26 12.31 11.51 -0.97
CA ARG A 26 12.13 12.20 0.30
C ARG A 26 10.65 12.45 0.57
N LYS A 27 10.22 12.13 1.80
CA LYS A 27 8.82 12.35 2.24
C LYS A 27 8.37 13.80 2.02
N LYS A 28 9.23 14.77 2.34
CA LYS A 28 8.94 16.20 2.16
C LYS A 28 8.53 16.53 0.73
N ASP A 29 9.33 16.09 -0.25
CA ASP A 29 9.07 16.40 -1.65
C ASP A 29 7.82 15.69 -2.18
N ARG A 30 7.53 14.47 -1.69
CA ARG A 30 6.25 13.81 -1.99
C ARG A 30 5.05 14.58 -1.45
N GLN A 31 5.16 15.14 -0.25
CA GLN A 31 4.10 15.96 0.36
C GLN A 31 3.91 17.29 -0.38
N GLU A 32 5.00 17.94 -0.79
CA GLU A 32 4.95 19.22 -1.51
C GLU A 32 4.40 19.06 -2.94
N THR A 33 4.73 17.97 -3.61
CA THR A 33 4.33 17.71 -5.01
C THR A 33 3.02 16.94 -5.15
N GLY A 34 2.61 16.21 -4.10
CA GLY A 34 1.52 15.23 -4.16
C GLY A 34 1.83 14.03 -5.07
N LEU A 35 3.11 13.77 -5.38
CA LEU A 35 3.55 12.69 -6.26
C LEU A 35 4.32 11.62 -5.48
N PHE A 36 4.37 10.40 -6.05
CA PHE A 36 5.22 9.33 -5.57
C PHE A 36 5.72 8.46 -6.71
N LEU A 37 6.82 7.71 -6.48
CA LEU A 37 7.43 6.84 -7.48
C LEU A 37 6.90 5.41 -7.38
N ALA A 38 6.70 4.80 -8.55
CA ALA A 38 6.45 3.38 -8.73
C ALA A 38 7.45 2.80 -9.75
N GLU A 39 8.23 1.81 -9.32
CA GLU A 39 9.25 1.17 -10.15
C GLU A 39 8.73 -0.12 -10.78
N GLY A 40 8.86 -0.23 -12.10
CA GLY A 40 8.53 -1.42 -12.86
C GLY A 40 7.19 -1.35 -13.58
N ALA A 41 7.11 -2.06 -14.71
CA ALA A 41 5.94 -2.08 -15.57
C ALA A 41 4.68 -2.58 -14.84
N ARG A 42 4.83 -3.60 -13.98
CA ARG A 42 3.70 -4.16 -13.22
C ARG A 42 2.99 -3.10 -12.37
N HIS A 43 3.74 -2.25 -11.65
CA HIS A 43 3.14 -1.19 -10.84
C HIS A 43 2.38 -0.17 -11.70
N ALA A 44 2.94 0.18 -12.86
CA ALA A 44 2.29 1.10 -13.77
C ALA A 44 1.01 0.50 -14.39
N GLU A 45 1.03 -0.79 -14.74
CA GLU A 45 -0.15 -1.52 -15.25
C GLU A 45 -1.27 -1.60 -14.21
N GLU A 46 -0.94 -1.99 -12.97
CA GLU A 46 -1.90 -2.05 -11.87
C GLU A 46 -2.49 -0.65 -11.55
N ALA A 47 -1.64 0.39 -11.57
CA ALA A 47 -2.10 1.75 -11.34
C ALA A 47 -3.10 2.21 -12.43
N LEU A 48 -2.78 1.99 -13.70
CA LEU A 48 -3.69 2.34 -14.80
C LEU A 48 -5.01 1.54 -14.74
N ALA A 49 -4.92 0.24 -14.45
CA ALA A 49 -6.09 -0.63 -14.34
C ALA A 49 -7.05 -0.18 -13.22
N ASN A 50 -6.51 0.45 -12.16
CA ASN A 50 -7.29 0.97 -11.03
C ASN A 50 -7.55 2.49 -11.11
N GLY A 51 -7.36 3.11 -12.27
CA GLY A 51 -7.74 4.50 -12.51
C GLY A 51 -6.86 5.56 -11.83
N TRP A 52 -5.63 5.20 -11.40
CA TRP A 52 -4.70 6.17 -10.82
C TRP A 52 -4.17 7.12 -11.88
N SER A 53 -4.03 8.40 -11.51
CA SER A 53 -3.59 9.46 -12.41
C SER A 53 -2.07 9.49 -12.51
N PRO A 54 -1.48 9.08 -13.66
CA PRO A 54 -0.05 9.17 -13.87
C PRO A 54 0.36 10.63 -14.14
N ALA A 55 1.49 11.05 -13.58
CA ALA A 55 2.08 12.35 -13.87
C ALA A 55 3.29 12.22 -14.81
N TYR A 56 4.11 11.21 -14.59
CA TYR A 56 5.32 10.97 -15.39
C TYR A 56 5.53 9.47 -15.62
N ALA A 57 6.08 9.13 -16.78
CA ALA A 57 6.66 7.83 -17.07
C ALA A 57 8.04 8.01 -17.70
N PHE A 58 9.03 7.27 -17.23
CA PHE A 58 10.38 7.24 -17.76
C PHE A 58 10.75 5.81 -18.16
N ALA A 59 11.29 5.65 -19.37
CA ALA A 59 11.91 4.41 -19.80
C ALA A 59 13.26 4.67 -20.47
N SER A 60 14.18 3.71 -20.39
CA SER A 60 15.41 3.80 -21.17
C SER A 60 15.13 3.59 -22.65
N GLN A 61 16.00 4.14 -23.50
CA GLN A 61 15.91 3.97 -24.95
C GLN A 61 15.91 2.48 -25.34
N GLN A 62 16.72 1.66 -24.67
CA GLN A 62 16.77 0.22 -24.90
C GLN A 62 15.48 -0.49 -24.50
N ALA A 63 14.78 0.00 -23.47
CA ALA A 63 13.51 -0.59 -23.05
C ALA A 63 12.40 -0.41 -24.10
N LEU A 64 12.50 0.61 -24.96
CA LEU A 64 11.56 0.84 -26.05
C LEU A 64 11.63 -0.22 -27.17
N ASP A 65 12.68 -1.02 -27.23
CA ASP A 65 12.75 -2.15 -28.18
C ASP A 65 11.72 -3.23 -27.86
N ARG A 66 11.21 -3.25 -26.62
CA ARG A 66 10.19 -4.20 -26.17
C ARG A 66 8.78 -3.66 -26.50
N PRO A 67 7.97 -4.40 -27.27
CA PRO A 67 6.62 -3.97 -27.63
C PRO A 67 5.73 -3.66 -26.42
N GLN A 68 5.83 -4.46 -25.34
CA GLN A 68 5.06 -4.29 -24.11
C GLN A 68 5.38 -2.96 -23.41
N THR A 69 6.66 -2.54 -23.45
CA THR A 69 7.06 -1.23 -22.87
C THR A 69 6.45 -0.08 -23.66
N ARG A 70 6.47 -0.17 -25.00
CA ARG A 70 5.86 0.87 -25.86
C ARG A 70 4.35 1.00 -25.62
N ASP A 71 3.65 -0.13 -25.58
CA ASP A 71 2.21 -0.17 -25.30
C ASP A 71 1.89 0.47 -23.93
N LEU A 72 2.65 0.10 -22.90
CA LEU A 72 2.48 0.68 -21.57
C LEU A 72 2.70 2.20 -21.58
N LEU A 73 3.77 2.69 -22.22
CA LEU A 73 4.06 4.12 -22.31
C LEU A 73 3.00 4.88 -23.11
N GLU A 74 2.43 4.29 -24.15
CA GLU A 74 1.32 4.86 -24.91
C GLU A 74 0.09 5.01 -24.02
N ARG A 75 -0.31 3.97 -23.29
CA ARG A 75 -1.42 4.04 -22.33
C ARG A 75 -1.16 5.04 -21.21
N MET A 76 0.08 5.15 -20.71
CA MET A 76 0.46 6.18 -19.73
C MET A 76 0.29 7.58 -20.29
N TRP A 77 0.71 7.79 -21.54
CA TRP A 77 0.56 9.08 -22.23
C TRP A 77 -0.92 9.43 -22.46
N GLU A 78 -1.74 8.48 -22.92
CA GLU A 78 -3.18 8.64 -23.10
C GLU A 78 -3.89 8.98 -21.76
N ALA A 79 -3.40 8.42 -20.65
CA ALA A 79 -3.86 8.73 -19.30
C ALA A 79 -3.34 10.08 -18.76
N GLY A 80 -2.57 10.83 -19.56
CA GLY A 80 -2.10 12.18 -19.22
C GLY A 80 -0.69 12.28 -18.63
N ALA A 81 0.09 11.19 -18.64
CA ALA A 81 1.47 11.25 -18.19
C ALA A 81 2.36 12.00 -19.18
N ARG A 82 3.34 12.76 -18.66
CA ARG A 82 4.47 13.23 -19.45
C ARG A 82 5.46 12.08 -19.61
N VAL A 83 5.57 11.55 -20.84
CA VAL A 83 6.44 10.40 -21.12
C VAL A 83 7.83 10.88 -21.52
N LEU A 84 8.83 10.34 -20.84
CA LEU A 84 10.23 10.68 -20.94
C LEU A 84 11.04 9.45 -21.35
N THR A 85 12.02 9.65 -22.20
CA THR A 85 12.97 8.61 -22.58
C THR A 85 14.40 9.07 -22.36
N GLY A 86 15.32 8.15 -22.14
CA GLY A 86 16.71 8.52 -21.93
C GLY A 86 17.65 7.32 -21.83
N THR A 87 18.82 7.55 -21.23
CA THR A 87 19.85 6.53 -21.09
C THR A 87 19.62 5.64 -19.86
N GLU A 88 20.20 4.43 -19.87
CA GLU A 88 20.25 3.53 -18.70
C GLU A 88 20.87 4.21 -17.47
N LYS A 89 21.82 5.12 -17.67
CA LYS A 89 22.44 5.90 -16.60
C LYS A 89 21.42 6.77 -15.87
N ILE A 90 20.47 7.39 -16.59
CA ILE A 90 19.41 8.21 -15.99
C ILE A 90 18.46 7.28 -15.23
N LEU A 91 18.08 6.15 -15.82
CA LEU A 91 17.22 5.16 -15.19
C LEU A 91 17.83 4.64 -13.87
N ALA A 92 19.11 4.27 -13.86
CA ALA A 92 19.84 3.87 -12.67
C ALA A 92 19.89 4.98 -11.60
N THR A 93 20.04 6.25 -12.04
CA THR A 93 20.01 7.41 -11.13
C THR A 93 18.64 7.59 -10.47
N LEU A 94 17.55 7.30 -11.17
CA LEU A 94 16.20 7.40 -10.65
C LEU A 94 15.85 6.26 -9.69
N SER A 95 16.29 5.02 -9.98
CA SER A 95 16.00 3.83 -9.16
C SER A 95 16.98 3.64 -8.01
N ARG A 96 18.14 4.28 -8.03
CA ARG A 96 19.30 4.01 -7.13
C ARG A 96 19.68 2.53 -7.03
N LYS A 97 19.54 1.81 -8.11
CA LYS A 97 19.92 0.40 -8.22
C LYS A 97 20.88 0.19 -9.38
N ASP A 98 21.78 -0.75 -9.21
CA ASP A 98 22.68 -1.19 -10.27
C ASP A 98 21.91 -1.89 -11.40
N ASN A 99 20.81 -2.53 -11.07
CA ASN A 99 19.93 -3.20 -12.03
C ASN A 99 18.50 -2.67 -11.92
N PRO A 100 18.19 -1.51 -12.52
CA PRO A 100 16.91 -0.85 -12.45
C PRO A 100 15.82 -1.60 -13.23
N GLN A 101 14.57 -1.40 -12.84
CA GLN A 101 13.43 -1.81 -13.66
C GLN A 101 13.35 -0.97 -14.94
N ALA A 102 12.86 -1.54 -16.03
CA ALA A 102 12.85 -0.89 -17.34
C ALA A 102 11.99 0.39 -17.42
N VAL A 103 11.03 0.53 -16.53
CA VAL A 103 10.11 1.67 -16.43
C VAL A 103 10.07 2.19 -15.00
N ILE A 104 10.10 3.50 -14.84
CA ILE A 104 9.83 4.22 -13.59
C ILE A 104 8.70 5.20 -13.87
N SER A 105 7.69 5.20 -13.00
CA SER A 105 6.53 6.07 -13.14
C SER A 105 6.35 6.92 -11.88
N ALA A 106 5.73 8.08 -12.04
CA ALA A 106 5.25 8.87 -10.92
C ALA A 106 3.73 9.07 -11.03
N PHE A 107 3.03 8.82 -9.95
CA PHE A 107 1.59 8.96 -9.83
C PHE A 107 1.22 10.04 -8.82
N ARG A 108 0.01 10.60 -8.96
CA ARG A 108 -0.57 11.46 -7.93
C ARG A 108 -0.98 10.61 -6.73
N GLN A 109 -0.64 11.09 -5.52
CA GLN A 109 -1.08 10.42 -4.31
C GLN A 109 -2.61 10.48 -4.21
N HIS A 110 -3.18 9.35 -3.81
CA HIS A 110 -4.59 9.24 -3.52
C HIS A 110 -4.77 8.52 -2.17
N VAL A 111 -5.50 9.15 -1.26
CA VAL A 111 -5.89 8.59 0.04
C VAL A 111 -7.41 8.62 0.09
N THR A 112 -8.02 7.50 0.43
CA THR A 112 -9.47 7.38 0.62
C THR A 112 -9.86 8.07 1.92
N GLU A 113 -10.87 8.93 1.88
CA GLU A 113 -11.42 9.47 3.11
C GLU A 113 -12.03 8.34 3.94
N LEU A 114 -11.84 8.38 5.25
CA LEU A 114 -12.32 7.30 6.13
C LEU A 114 -13.84 7.09 6.01
N ALA A 115 -14.60 8.16 5.76
CA ALA A 115 -16.03 8.14 5.56
C ALA A 115 -16.46 7.46 4.25
N ASP A 116 -15.57 7.40 3.26
CA ASP A 116 -15.84 6.81 1.94
C ASP A 116 -15.51 5.31 1.89
N LEU A 117 -14.94 4.75 2.96
CA LEU A 117 -14.75 3.30 3.03
C LEU A 117 -16.12 2.59 3.06
N PRO A 118 -16.28 1.48 2.31
CA PRO A 118 -17.56 0.80 2.20
C PRO A 118 -18.02 0.26 3.58
N ALA A 119 -19.20 0.70 4.03
CA ALA A 119 -19.70 0.39 5.37
C ALA A 119 -20.93 -0.53 5.38
N SER A 120 -21.48 -0.90 4.21
CA SER A 120 -22.65 -1.78 4.10
C SER A 120 -22.26 -3.23 3.74
N GLY A 121 -23.00 -4.21 4.23
CA GLY A 121 -22.77 -5.63 3.99
C GLY A 121 -21.66 -6.22 4.85
N ALA A 122 -21.19 -7.42 4.49
CA ALA A 122 -20.06 -8.06 5.14
C ALA A 122 -18.76 -7.38 4.68
N ARG A 123 -17.93 -6.95 5.64
CA ARG A 123 -16.71 -6.17 5.39
C ARG A 123 -15.56 -6.62 6.28
N ARG A 124 -14.35 -6.56 5.73
CA ARG A 124 -13.10 -6.80 6.45
C ARG A 124 -12.15 -5.64 6.24
N PHE A 125 -11.69 -5.04 7.33
CA PHE A 125 -10.70 -3.98 7.32
C PHE A 125 -9.46 -4.40 8.09
N VAL A 126 -8.36 -3.75 7.79
CA VAL A 126 -7.11 -3.85 8.57
C VAL A 126 -6.71 -2.47 9.03
N ALA A 127 -6.54 -2.28 10.31
CA ALA A 127 -6.03 -1.04 10.89
C ALA A 127 -4.64 -1.26 11.47
N LEU A 128 -3.73 -0.32 11.20
CA LEU A 128 -2.35 -0.35 11.66
C LEU A 128 -2.09 0.88 12.53
N TYR A 129 -1.93 0.64 13.83
CA TYR A 129 -1.67 1.70 14.80
C TYR A 129 -0.18 1.99 14.86
N GLU A 130 0.22 3.19 14.45
CA GLU A 130 1.59 3.71 14.50
C GLU A 130 2.66 2.78 13.90
N VAL A 131 2.34 2.05 12.84
CA VAL A 131 3.31 1.22 12.12
C VAL A 131 4.49 2.05 11.63
N ARG A 132 5.72 1.55 11.82
CA ARG A 132 6.96 2.28 11.51
C ARG A 132 7.73 1.70 10.33
N ASP A 133 7.65 0.40 10.11
CA ASP A 133 8.40 -0.29 9.06
C ASP A 133 7.63 -0.27 7.72
N PRO A 134 8.18 0.33 6.66
CA PRO A 134 7.53 0.41 5.36
C PRO A 134 7.39 -0.94 4.66
N GLY A 135 8.29 -1.90 4.94
CA GLY A 135 8.20 -3.26 4.42
C GLY A 135 7.03 -4.03 5.03
N ASN A 136 6.82 -3.88 6.35
CA ASN A 136 5.65 -4.43 7.04
C ASN A 136 4.37 -3.84 6.47
N LEU A 137 4.30 -2.51 6.35
CA LEU A 137 3.13 -1.83 5.80
C LEU A 137 2.79 -2.35 4.40
N GLY A 138 3.77 -2.39 3.50
CA GLY A 138 3.54 -2.87 2.14
C GLY A 138 3.12 -4.35 2.09
N THR A 139 3.69 -5.19 2.96
CA THR A 139 3.31 -6.61 3.07
C THR A 139 1.88 -6.78 3.59
N VAL A 140 1.46 -5.96 4.57
CA VAL A 140 0.07 -5.99 5.07
C VAL A 140 -0.92 -5.53 4.01
N ILE A 141 -0.62 -4.44 3.27
CA ILE A 141 -1.46 -3.99 2.15
C ILE A 141 -1.64 -5.12 1.12
N ARG A 142 -0.55 -5.79 0.76
CA ARG A 142 -0.59 -6.93 -0.17
C ARG A 142 -1.41 -8.11 0.37
N THR A 143 -1.29 -8.41 1.65
CA THR A 143 -2.06 -9.50 2.27
C THR A 143 -3.54 -9.15 2.36
N ALA A 144 -3.86 -7.91 2.69
CA ALA A 144 -5.23 -7.40 2.73
C ALA A 144 -5.92 -7.49 1.36
N ASP A 145 -5.22 -7.10 0.29
CA ASP A 145 -5.66 -7.25 -1.09
C ASP A 145 -5.91 -8.72 -1.44
N ALA A 146 -4.92 -9.60 -1.18
CA ALA A 146 -5.03 -11.03 -1.46
C ALA A 146 -6.20 -11.72 -0.73
N ALA A 147 -6.55 -11.26 0.47
CA ALA A 147 -7.66 -11.76 1.26
C ALA A 147 -9.00 -11.04 0.96
N GLY A 148 -9.03 -10.11 0.00
CA GLY A 148 -10.21 -9.35 -0.35
C GLY A 148 -10.73 -8.48 0.78
N CYS A 149 -9.83 -7.82 1.53
CA CYS A 149 -10.22 -6.80 2.50
C CYS A 149 -10.75 -5.56 1.78
N ASP A 150 -11.61 -4.80 2.44
CA ASP A 150 -12.30 -3.64 1.89
C ASP A 150 -11.53 -2.33 2.12
N GLY A 151 -10.44 -2.36 2.87
CA GLY A 151 -9.56 -1.21 3.10
C GLY A 151 -8.50 -1.45 4.17
N VAL A 152 -7.42 -0.66 4.08
CA VAL A 152 -6.36 -0.55 5.08
C VAL A 152 -6.43 0.84 5.70
N ILE A 153 -6.40 0.92 7.03
CA ILE A 153 -6.55 2.15 7.80
C ILE A 153 -5.27 2.39 8.59
N LEU A 154 -4.58 3.47 8.31
CA LEU A 154 -3.39 3.90 9.05
C LEU A 154 -3.83 4.84 10.17
N VAL A 155 -3.58 4.42 11.41
CA VAL A 155 -4.04 5.14 12.61
C VAL A 155 -2.86 5.78 13.33
N GLY A 156 -2.95 7.08 13.59
CA GLY A 156 -1.90 7.84 14.25
C GLY A 156 -0.71 8.18 13.34
N THR A 157 0.48 8.30 13.91
CA THR A 157 1.68 8.62 13.15
C THR A 157 2.35 7.36 12.60
N THR A 158 2.20 7.12 11.31
CA THR A 158 2.73 5.93 10.62
C THR A 158 3.90 6.26 9.69
N CYS A 159 4.60 5.21 9.20
CA CYS A 159 5.47 5.36 8.05
C CYS A 159 4.66 5.80 6.82
N ASP A 160 5.34 6.31 5.81
CA ASP A 160 4.70 6.86 4.61
C ASP A 160 4.29 5.72 3.65
N PRO A 161 2.99 5.55 3.35
CA PRO A 161 2.52 4.52 2.43
C PRO A 161 3.01 4.73 0.99
N PHE A 162 3.40 5.95 0.63
CA PHE A 162 3.91 6.31 -0.68
C PHE A 162 5.45 6.34 -0.75
N SER A 163 6.15 5.87 0.28
CA SER A 163 7.60 5.68 0.19
C SER A 163 7.93 4.62 -0.87
N VAL A 164 9.07 4.79 -1.55
CA VAL A 164 9.52 3.82 -2.58
C VAL A 164 9.57 2.39 -2.02
N GLU A 165 9.94 2.26 -0.75
CA GLU A 165 10.05 0.97 -0.07
C GLU A 165 8.67 0.34 0.16
N THR A 166 7.70 1.10 0.68
CA THR A 166 6.32 0.62 0.86
C THR A 166 5.71 0.24 -0.48
N VAL A 167 5.74 1.15 -1.47
CA VAL A 167 5.17 0.89 -2.81
C VAL A 167 5.73 -0.39 -3.41
N ARG A 168 7.04 -0.59 -3.32
CA ARG A 168 7.69 -1.81 -3.81
C ARG A 168 7.20 -3.07 -3.09
N ALA A 169 7.09 -3.02 -1.76
CA ALA A 169 6.66 -4.16 -0.95
C ALA A 169 5.20 -4.57 -1.23
N THR A 170 4.35 -3.65 -1.69
CA THR A 170 2.96 -3.96 -2.06
C THR A 170 2.83 -4.81 -3.32
N MET A 171 3.85 -4.85 -4.18
CA MET A 171 3.81 -5.54 -5.48
C MET A 171 2.65 -5.13 -6.38
N GLY A 172 2.14 -3.89 -6.21
CA GLY A 172 1.01 -3.35 -6.98
C GLY A 172 -0.31 -3.25 -6.20
N SER A 173 -0.47 -3.99 -5.11
CA SER A 173 -1.72 -3.99 -4.31
C SER A 173 -2.09 -2.62 -3.73
N LEU A 174 -1.14 -1.68 -3.61
CA LEU A 174 -1.42 -0.29 -3.22
C LEU A 174 -2.46 0.37 -4.14
N PHE A 175 -2.44 0.02 -5.41
CA PHE A 175 -3.30 0.64 -6.43
C PHE A 175 -4.73 0.09 -6.41
N ALA A 176 -4.93 -1.11 -5.89
CA ALA A 176 -6.22 -1.77 -5.78
C ALA A 176 -6.89 -1.57 -4.41
N MET A 177 -6.09 -1.34 -3.35
CA MET A 177 -6.56 -1.31 -1.98
C MET A 177 -6.94 0.11 -1.52
N PRO A 178 -8.19 0.38 -1.11
CA PRO A 178 -8.55 1.62 -0.43
C PRO A 178 -7.68 1.83 0.81
N LEU A 179 -7.01 2.98 0.90
CA LEU A 179 -6.10 3.32 1.98
C LEU A 179 -6.56 4.61 2.66
N ALA A 180 -6.90 4.55 3.95
CA ALA A 180 -7.26 5.72 4.75
C ALA A 180 -6.17 6.04 5.78
N ILE A 181 -5.99 7.33 6.09
CA ILE A 181 -5.07 7.81 7.13
C ILE A 181 -5.89 8.65 8.12
N THR A 182 -5.81 8.34 9.41
CA THR A 182 -6.70 8.97 10.38
C THR A 182 -6.09 9.05 11.79
N SER A 183 -6.71 9.84 12.67
CA SER A 183 -6.43 9.77 14.11
C SER A 183 -7.15 8.61 14.76
N PHE A 184 -6.72 8.25 15.98
CA PHE A 184 -7.40 7.19 16.73
C PHE A 184 -8.83 7.59 17.12
N GLU A 185 -9.08 8.85 17.46
CA GLU A 185 -10.41 9.36 17.79
C GLU A 185 -11.36 9.26 16.60
N ALA A 186 -10.90 9.65 15.41
CA ALA A 186 -11.71 9.56 14.20
C ALA A 186 -11.96 8.10 13.77
N PHE A 187 -10.97 7.22 13.94
CA PHE A 187 -11.13 5.78 13.73
C PHE A 187 -12.22 5.20 14.66
N ARG A 188 -12.19 5.55 15.96
CA ARG A 188 -13.21 5.12 16.91
C ARG A 188 -14.61 5.59 16.52
N ALA A 189 -14.74 6.87 16.20
CA ALA A 189 -16.02 7.43 15.77
C ALA A 189 -16.56 6.73 14.52
N TRP A 190 -15.69 6.47 13.54
CA TRP A 190 -16.06 5.76 12.32
C TRP A 190 -16.49 4.31 12.59
N ARG A 191 -15.72 3.55 13.40
CA ARG A 191 -16.07 2.15 13.72
C ARG A 191 -17.42 2.05 14.42
N ASP A 192 -17.70 2.96 15.36
CA ASP A 192 -18.95 2.98 16.14
C ASP A 192 -20.14 3.32 15.23
N ALA A 193 -20.02 4.35 14.39
CA ALA A 193 -21.06 4.75 13.43
C ALA A 193 -21.39 3.63 12.43
N ASN A 194 -20.40 2.85 12.01
CA ASN A 194 -20.54 1.79 11.02
C ASN A 194 -20.71 0.40 11.62
N LYS A 195 -20.71 0.28 12.95
CA LYS A 195 -20.84 -0.98 13.70
C LYS A 195 -19.78 -2.01 13.26
N VAL A 196 -18.54 -1.54 13.10
CA VAL A 196 -17.39 -2.37 12.76
C VAL A 196 -16.79 -2.91 14.06
N ARG A 197 -16.74 -4.23 14.17
CA ARG A 197 -16.14 -4.90 15.32
C ARG A 197 -14.61 -4.88 15.20
N VAL A 198 -13.93 -4.42 16.24
CA VAL A 198 -12.46 -4.31 16.25
C VAL A 198 -11.86 -5.45 17.07
N ILE A 199 -11.08 -6.30 16.41
CA ILE A 199 -10.34 -7.40 17.01
C ILE A 199 -8.85 -7.06 16.95
N ALA A 200 -8.21 -6.92 18.09
CA ALA A 200 -6.80 -6.57 18.17
C ALA A 200 -5.92 -7.77 18.53
N ALA A 201 -4.80 -7.91 17.84
CA ALA A 201 -3.77 -8.87 18.22
C ALA A 201 -2.89 -8.29 19.33
N SER A 202 -2.90 -8.94 20.48
CA SER A 202 -2.11 -8.57 21.67
C SER A 202 -1.63 -9.82 22.40
N MET A 203 -0.42 -9.77 22.95
CA MET A 203 0.08 -10.83 23.83
C MET A 203 -0.75 -10.95 25.13
N ARG A 204 -1.50 -9.90 25.48
CA ARG A 204 -2.43 -9.84 26.61
C ARG A 204 -3.82 -10.36 26.26
N GLY A 205 -4.03 -10.91 25.04
CA GLY A 205 -5.31 -11.41 24.59
C GLY A 205 -5.87 -12.54 25.49
N ASP A 206 -7.15 -12.46 25.82
CA ASP A 206 -7.82 -13.41 26.72
C ASP A 206 -7.89 -14.81 26.13
N HIS A 207 -7.99 -14.92 24.82
CA HIS A 207 -8.11 -16.20 24.13
C HIS A 207 -7.34 -16.23 22.79
N VAL A 208 -7.26 -17.40 22.19
CA VAL A 208 -6.58 -17.62 20.91
C VAL A 208 -7.41 -17.01 19.79
N HIS A 209 -6.76 -16.46 18.77
CA HIS A 209 -7.35 -15.73 17.65
C HIS A 209 -8.44 -16.51 16.90
N ASP A 210 -8.38 -17.84 16.85
CA ASP A 210 -9.36 -18.71 16.21
C ASP A 210 -10.69 -18.83 16.97
N ARG A 211 -10.75 -18.34 18.22
CA ARG A 211 -11.94 -18.31 19.05
C ARG A 211 -12.64 -16.96 19.09
N ALA A 212 -12.09 -15.97 18.40
CA ALA A 212 -12.69 -14.65 18.34
C ALA A 212 -13.97 -14.64 17.50
N SER A 213 -14.88 -13.74 17.87
CA SER A 213 -16.07 -13.47 17.08
C SER A 213 -15.78 -12.35 16.09
N TYR A 214 -15.40 -12.66 14.85
CA TYR A 214 -15.10 -11.64 13.83
C TYR A 214 -16.37 -10.95 13.30
N GLY A 215 -17.52 -11.62 13.31
CA GLY A 215 -18.78 -11.06 12.81
C GLY A 215 -18.78 -10.81 11.30
N GLU A 216 -19.78 -10.08 10.84
CA GLU A 216 -19.91 -9.74 9.40
C GLU A 216 -19.05 -8.53 9.01
N ARG A 217 -18.90 -7.56 9.93
CA ARG A 217 -18.05 -6.36 9.74
C ARG A 217 -16.97 -6.34 10.81
N SER A 218 -15.75 -6.55 10.40
CA SER A 218 -14.61 -6.62 11.32
C SER A 218 -13.44 -5.78 10.83
N CYS A 219 -12.68 -5.28 11.79
CA CYS A 219 -11.41 -4.63 11.57
C CYS A 219 -10.35 -5.31 12.44
N ILE A 220 -9.32 -5.82 11.80
CA ILE A 220 -8.15 -6.35 12.50
C ILE A 220 -7.26 -5.18 12.86
N LEU A 221 -7.03 -4.94 14.14
CA LEU A 221 -6.14 -3.88 14.62
C LEU A 221 -4.80 -4.46 15.04
N MET A 222 -3.74 -3.99 14.40
CA MET A 222 -2.35 -4.35 14.72
C MET A 222 -1.65 -3.15 15.33
N GLY A 223 -0.88 -3.39 16.39
CA GLY A 223 -0.12 -2.36 17.08
C GLY A 223 1.26 -2.11 16.44
N ASN A 224 1.98 -1.14 17.01
CA ASN A 224 3.36 -0.85 16.66
C ASN A 224 4.27 -2.06 16.88
N GLU A 225 5.32 -2.22 16.05
CA GLU A 225 6.22 -3.37 16.04
C GLU A 225 6.96 -3.58 17.37
N GLN A 226 7.25 -2.52 18.09
CA GLN A 226 8.00 -2.56 19.34
C GLN A 226 7.11 -2.35 20.57
N ALA A 227 6.24 -1.34 20.52
CA ALA A 227 5.43 -0.94 21.66
C ALA A 227 4.09 -1.71 21.75
N GLY A 228 3.66 -2.36 20.67
CA GLY A 228 2.32 -2.96 20.59
C GLY A 228 1.20 -1.90 20.57
N LEU A 229 0.11 -2.19 21.22
CA LEU A 229 -1.01 -1.24 21.40
C LEU A 229 -0.95 -0.62 22.80
N PRO A 230 -1.17 0.72 22.94
CA PRO A 230 -1.40 1.37 24.22
C PRO A 230 -2.62 0.80 24.93
N ALA A 231 -2.64 0.87 26.25
CA ALA A 231 -3.72 0.29 27.07
C ALA A 231 -5.10 0.90 26.79
N ASP A 232 -5.15 2.18 26.49
CA ASP A 232 -6.39 2.90 26.12
C ASP A 232 -6.91 2.48 24.73
N VAL A 233 -5.99 2.16 23.81
CA VAL A 233 -6.33 1.62 22.49
C VAL A 233 -6.85 0.19 22.62
N GLU A 234 -6.19 -0.66 23.43
CA GLU A 234 -6.67 -2.03 23.71
C GLU A 234 -8.05 -2.01 24.37
N ALA A 235 -8.25 -1.15 25.36
CA ALA A 235 -9.54 -1.02 26.06
C ALA A 235 -10.69 -0.55 25.13
N ALA A 236 -10.39 0.04 24.00
CA ALA A 236 -11.38 0.45 23.01
C ALA A 236 -11.69 -0.64 21.97
N CYS A 237 -11.01 -1.78 22.00
CA CYS A 237 -11.29 -2.93 21.12
C CYS A 237 -12.43 -3.78 21.66
N ASP A 238 -13.13 -4.46 20.77
CA ASP A 238 -14.20 -5.41 21.19
C ASP A 238 -13.63 -6.72 21.70
N GLU A 239 -12.49 -7.16 21.15
CA GLU A 239 -11.77 -8.35 21.60
C GLU A 239 -10.26 -8.16 21.48
N LEU A 240 -9.54 -8.68 22.46
CA LEU A 240 -8.09 -8.85 22.42
C LEU A 240 -7.78 -10.35 22.28
N VAL A 241 -7.04 -10.69 21.25
CA VAL A 241 -6.68 -12.08 20.97
C VAL A 241 -5.19 -12.25 20.86
N ARG A 242 -4.70 -13.45 21.15
CA ARG A 242 -3.30 -13.81 20.96
C ARG A 242 -3.13 -14.86 19.88
N ILE A 243 -2.04 -14.78 19.14
CA ILE A 243 -1.56 -15.85 18.28
C ILE A 243 -0.72 -16.79 19.17
N PRO A 244 -1.05 -18.09 19.26
CA PRO A 244 -0.34 -19.00 20.16
C PRO A 244 1.09 -19.21 19.67
N MET A 245 2.04 -19.16 20.60
CA MET A 245 3.47 -19.41 20.36
C MET A 245 3.89 -20.67 21.13
N MET A 246 4.61 -21.59 20.47
CA MET A 246 5.08 -22.83 21.07
C MET A 246 6.61 -22.84 21.27
N GLY A 247 7.30 -22.02 20.51
CA GLY A 247 8.76 -21.94 20.50
C GLY A 247 9.30 -20.94 21.52
N LYS A 248 10.56 -20.51 21.30
CA LYS A 248 11.25 -19.51 22.13
C LYS A 248 11.00 -18.06 21.70
N ALA A 249 10.42 -17.86 20.54
CA ALA A 249 10.11 -16.52 20.06
C ALA A 249 8.92 -15.94 20.84
N ASP A 250 9.05 -14.71 21.30
CA ASP A 250 8.01 -14.02 22.07
C ASP A 250 6.91 -13.47 21.18
N SER A 251 7.20 -13.17 19.91
CA SER A 251 6.25 -12.59 18.95
C SER A 251 6.61 -12.97 17.51
N LEU A 252 5.66 -12.75 16.61
CA LEU A 252 5.86 -12.77 15.15
C LEU A 252 6.18 -11.36 14.64
N ASN A 253 6.85 -11.29 13.48
CA ASN A 253 6.89 -10.05 12.71
C ASN A 253 5.47 -9.51 12.49
N LEU A 254 5.29 -8.18 12.52
CA LEU A 254 3.99 -7.52 12.41
C LEU A 254 3.21 -7.99 11.18
N ALA A 255 3.83 -8.01 10.00
CA ALA A 255 3.15 -8.40 8.76
C ALA A 255 2.76 -9.88 8.77
N THR A 256 3.59 -10.74 9.40
CA THR A 256 3.28 -12.16 9.58
C THR A 256 2.07 -12.34 10.52
N ALA A 257 2.08 -11.66 11.66
CA ALA A 257 0.96 -11.68 12.61
C ALA A 257 -0.33 -11.15 11.95
N ALA A 258 -0.25 -10.04 11.22
CA ALA A 258 -1.37 -9.49 10.47
C ALA A 258 -1.93 -10.49 9.45
N SER A 259 -1.04 -11.20 8.74
CA SER A 259 -1.46 -12.22 7.76
C SER A 259 -2.25 -13.36 8.41
N VAL A 260 -1.80 -13.85 9.56
CA VAL A 260 -2.54 -14.88 10.35
C VAL A 260 -3.93 -14.37 10.72
N MET A 261 -4.02 -13.15 11.26
CA MET A 261 -5.28 -12.55 11.69
C MET A 261 -6.24 -12.28 10.53
N ILE A 262 -5.74 -11.77 9.41
CA ILE A 262 -6.54 -11.45 8.21
C ILE A 262 -7.15 -12.72 7.63
N TYR A 263 -6.35 -13.78 7.47
CA TYR A 263 -6.84 -15.05 6.94
C TYR A 263 -7.76 -15.77 7.90
N GLU A 264 -7.57 -15.63 9.22
CA GLU A 264 -8.50 -16.16 10.20
C GLU A 264 -9.87 -15.44 10.15
N ALA A 265 -9.86 -14.11 10.03
CA ALA A 265 -11.09 -13.35 9.83
C ALA A 265 -11.83 -13.79 8.57
N TRP A 266 -11.12 -14.04 7.48
CA TRP A 266 -11.71 -14.55 6.25
C TRP A 266 -12.21 -15.99 6.38
N ARG A 267 -11.45 -16.88 7.05
CA ARG A 267 -11.86 -18.25 7.37
C ARG A 267 -13.15 -18.28 8.18
N SER A 268 -13.27 -17.43 9.20
CA SER A 268 -14.45 -17.33 10.05
C SER A 268 -15.72 -16.94 9.28
N GLN A 269 -15.56 -16.26 8.15
CA GLN A 269 -16.64 -15.90 7.21
C GLN A 269 -16.83 -16.95 6.10
N GLY A 270 -16.23 -18.15 6.23
CA GLY A 270 -16.36 -19.24 5.27
C GLY A 270 -15.68 -19.00 3.93
N TYR A 271 -14.60 -18.21 3.90
CA TYR A 271 -13.85 -17.84 2.69
C TYR A 271 -14.74 -17.28 1.56
N LYS A 272 -15.77 -16.52 1.92
CA LYS A 272 -16.67 -15.92 0.93
C LYS A 272 -15.89 -15.13 -0.12
N GLY A 273 -16.16 -15.41 -1.41
CA GLY A 273 -15.51 -14.80 -2.55
C GLY A 273 -14.18 -15.44 -2.98
N ALA A 274 -13.79 -16.60 -2.43
CA ALA A 274 -12.56 -17.32 -2.82
C ALA A 274 -12.62 -17.93 -4.23
N ASP A 275 -13.81 -18.16 -4.77
CA ASP A 275 -14.04 -18.82 -6.06
C ASP A 275 -13.94 -17.87 -7.26
N ARG A 276 -12.95 -16.94 -7.24
CA ARG A 276 -12.71 -16.00 -8.34
C ARG A 276 -11.51 -16.43 -9.18
#